data_642f9cebac43f90d64c7dce29f06efa5
#
_entry.id   642f9cebac43f90d64c7dce29f06efa5
#
_cell.length_a   1.000
_cell.length_b   1.000
_cell.length_c   1.000
_cell.angle_alpha   90.00
_cell.angle_beta   90.00
_cell.angle_gamma   90.00
#
_symmetry.space_group_name_H-M   'P 1'
#
loop_
_entity.id
_entity.type
_entity.pdbx_description
1 polymer ?
#
loop_
_entity_poly.entity_id
_entity_poly.type
_entity_poly.pdbx_seq_one_letter_code
_entity_poly.pdbx_strand_id
1 'polypeptide(L)'
;MAVNDPNERGIQRILLAEDDDSMRRFLVKALEKAGYEVVSFGNGADAFERLKEEPFTLLLTDIVMPEMDGIELARKASELDPELKIMFITGFAAVALNSEESAARDAKILSKPFHLRDLVAEIERMLAA
;
A
#
# COMPACT_ATOMS: atom_id res chain seq x y z
N MET A 1 26.95 11.08 0.01
CA MET A 1 26.06 11.30 -0.13
C MET A 1 25.36 10.32 -0.50
N ALA A 2 25.05 9.68 0.14
CA ALA A 2 24.29 8.64 -0.19
C ALA A 2 23.27 9.02 -1.12
N VAL A 3 23.70 9.92 -1.86
CA VAL A 3 22.82 10.43 -2.73
C VAL A 3 22.28 9.54 -3.67
N ASN A 4 22.77 8.40 -3.82
CA ASN A 4 22.24 7.54 -4.81
C ASN A 4 21.17 6.62 -4.31
N ASP A 5 20.82 6.73 -3.05
CA ASP A 5 19.72 5.96 -2.52
C ASP A 5 18.45 6.61 -3.04
N PRO A 6 17.63 5.91 -3.83
CA PRO A 6 16.41 6.49 -4.36
C PRO A 6 15.51 7.06 -3.28
N ASN A 7 15.46 6.44 -2.12
CA ASN A 7 14.60 6.93 -1.05
C ASN A 7 15.06 8.28 -0.55
N GLU A 8 16.36 8.48 -0.52
CA GLU A 8 16.87 9.75 -0.09
C GLU A 8 16.66 10.82 -1.14
N ARG A 9 16.50 10.41 -2.37
CA ARG A 9 16.29 11.34 -3.45
C ARG A 9 14.83 11.60 -3.70
N GLY A 10 13.96 10.99 -2.90
CA GLY A 10 12.57 11.23 -3.03
C GLY A 10 11.82 10.27 -3.92
N ILE A 11 12.49 9.30 -4.51
CA ILE A 11 11.79 8.31 -5.31
C ILE A 11 11.38 7.19 -4.38
N GLN A 12 10.08 7.08 -4.17
CA GLN A 12 9.55 6.11 -3.23
C GLN A 12 8.88 4.99 -4.00
N ARG A 13 8.96 3.79 -3.46
CA ARG A 13 8.40 2.61 -4.11
C ARG A 13 7.18 2.13 -3.38
N ILE A 14 6.09 1.95 -4.13
CA ILE A 14 4.80 1.53 -3.57
C ILE A 14 4.43 0.19 -4.15
N LEU A 15 4.05 -0.75 -3.28
CA LEU A 15 3.47 -2.00 -3.73
C LEU A 15 1.97 -1.87 -3.58
N LEU A 16 1.24 -2.09 -4.66
CA LEU A 16 -0.21 -1.97 -4.67
C LEU A 16 -0.84 -3.34 -4.85
N ALA A 17 -1.77 -3.69 -3.97
CA ALA A 17 -2.53 -4.91 -4.10
C ALA A 17 -4.01 -4.55 -4.25
N GLU A 18 -4.57 -4.83 -5.41
CA GLU A 18 -5.94 -4.47 -5.72
C GLU A 18 -6.48 -5.44 -6.77
N ASP A 19 -7.54 -6.19 -6.46
CA ASP A 19 -8.02 -7.21 -7.37
C ASP A 19 -8.89 -6.68 -8.50
N ASP A 20 -9.42 -5.49 -8.40
CA ASP A 20 -10.19 -4.90 -9.50
C ASP A 20 -9.21 -4.35 -10.52
N ASP A 21 -9.19 -4.93 -11.73
CA ASP A 21 -8.22 -4.55 -12.74
C ASP A 21 -8.30 -3.09 -13.14
N SER A 22 -9.51 -2.57 -13.28
CA SER A 22 -9.68 -1.18 -13.69
C SER A 22 -9.18 -0.24 -12.61
N MET A 23 -9.54 -0.51 -11.37
CA MET A 23 -9.10 0.31 -10.25
C MET A 23 -7.60 0.23 -10.11
N ARG A 24 -7.03 -0.97 -10.26
CA ARG A 24 -5.58 -1.13 -10.12
C ARG A 24 -4.84 -0.30 -11.16
N ARG A 25 -5.27 -0.35 -12.42
CA ARG A 25 -4.61 0.44 -13.47
C ARG A 25 -4.76 1.94 -13.22
N PHE A 26 -5.93 2.33 -12.75
CA PHE A 26 -6.21 3.72 -12.47
C PHE A 26 -5.29 4.24 -11.36
N LEU A 27 -5.14 3.46 -10.29
CA LEU A 27 -4.29 3.84 -9.18
C LEU A 27 -2.82 3.87 -9.58
N VAL A 28 -2.38 2.89 -10.36
CA VAL A 28 -1.00 2.86 -10.80
C VAL A 28 -0.67 4.13 -11.57
N LYS A 29 -1.53 4.51 -12.51
CA LYS A 29 -1.27 5.71 -13.30
C LYS A 29 -1.24 6.96 -12.44
N ALA A 30 -2.16 7.06 -11.51
CA ALA A 30 -2.21 8.24 -10.65
C ALA A 30 -0.98 8.36 -9.78
N LEU A 31 -0.53 7.23 -9.22
CA LEU A 31 0.61 7.26 -8.34
C LEU A 31 1.91 7.49 -9.11
N GLU A 32 2.02 6.92 -10.31
CA GLU A 32 3.19 7.17 -11.12
C GLU A 32 3.27 8.63 -11.54
N LYS A 33 2.11 9.21 -11.84
CA LYS A 33 2.06 10.61 -12.21
C LYS A 33 2.48 11.50 -11.05
N ALA A 34 2.23 11.04 -9.82
CA ALA A 34 2.62 11.78 -8.64
C ALA A 34 4.10 11.60 -8.29
N GLY A 35 4.82 10.76 -9.04
CA GLY A 35 6.26 10.62 -8.83
C GLY A 35 6.71 9.36 -8.14
N TYR A 36 5.80 8.41 -7.91
CA TYR A 36 6.16 7.17 -7.24
C TYR A 36 6.45 6.06 -8.24
N GLU A 37 7.26 5.11 -7.81
CA GLU A 37 7.48 3.90 -8.58
C GLU A 37 6.52 2.87 -8.02
N VAL A 38 5.68 2.25 -8.87
CA VAL A 38 4.60 1.39 -8.42
C VAL A 38 4.71 0.01 -9.03
N VAL A 39 4.62 -1.01 -8.18
CA VAL A 39 4.50 -2.39 -8.64
C VAL A 39 3.16 -2.88 -8.14
N SER A 40 2.35 -3.50 -8.99
CA SER A 40 0.99 -3.85 -8.59
C SER A 40 0.67 -5.31 -8.85
N PHE A 41 -0.22 -5.83 -8.02
CA PHE A 41 -0.69 -7.21 -8.13
C PHE A 41 -2.18 -7.26 -7.87
N GLY A 42 -2.81 -8.31 -8.38
CA GLY A 42 -4.25 -8.48 -8.21
C GLY A 42 -4.65 -9.32 -7.02
N ASN A 43 -3.69 -9.77 -6.23
CA ASN A 43 -4.00 -10.56 -5.04
C ASN A 43 -2.88 -10.41 -4.02
N GLY A 44 -3.19 -10.80 -2.78
CA GLY A 44 -2.24 -10.62 -1.70
C GLY A 44 -1.08 -11.60 -1.72
N ALA A 45 -1.31 -12.81 -2.24
CA ALA A 45 -0.25 -13.81 -2.25
C ALA A 45 0.92 -13.39 -3.13
N ASP A 46 0.61 -12.93 -4.35
CA ASP A 46 1.66 -12.48 -5.26
C ASP A 46 2.33 -11.22 -4.74
N ALA A 47 1.55 -10.35 -4.13
CA ALA A 47 2.12 -9.13 -3.55
C ALA A 47 3.12 -9.48 -2.45
N PHE A 48 2.77 -10.44 -1.60
CA PHE A 48 3.65 -10.82 -0.51
C PHE A 48 4.95 -11.44 -1.04
N GLU A 49 4.86 -12.24 -2.09
CA GLU A 49 6.06 -12.83 -2.67
C GLU A 49 7.01 -11.75 -3.16
N ARG A 50 6.48 -10.68 -3.75
CA ARG A 50 7.33 -9.60 -4.21
C ARG A 50 7.94 -8.84 -3.03
N LEU A 51 7.20 -8.70 -1.94
CA LEU A 51 7.74 -8.03 -0.76
C LEU A 51 8.94 -8.76 -0.19
N LYS A 52 9.00 -10.07 -0.38
CA LYS A 52 10.15 -10.84 0.10
C LYS A 52 11.37 -10.64 -0.78
N GLU A 53 11.17 -10.18 -2.01
CA GLU A 53 12.27 -10.06 -2.96
C GLU A 53 12.94 -8.70 -2.93
N GLU A 54 12.22 -7.65 -2.61
CA GLU A 54 12.78 -6.31 -2.64
C GLU A 54 12.04 -5.39 -1.70
N PRO A 55 12.71 -4.34 -1.23
CA PRO A 55 12.08 -3.44 -0.27
C PRO A 55 11.13 -2.46 -0.93
N PHE A 56 10.12 -2.06 -0.18
CA PHE A 56 9.17 -1.03 -0.60
C PHE A 56 8.99 -0.05 0.54
N THR A 57 8.54 1.14 0.22
CA THR A 57 8.31 2.18 1.22
C THR A 57 6.90 2.10 1.77
N LEU A 58 5.95 1.74 0.92
CA LEU A 58 4.53 1.70 1.29
C LEU A 58 3.85 0.51 0.65
N LEU A 59 3.00 -0.14 1.42
CA LEU A 59 2.07 -1.13 0.89
C LEU A 59 0.70 -0.49 0.88
N LEU A 60 0.09 -0.40 -0.30
CA LEU A 60 -1.25 0.12 -0.48
C LEU A 60 -2.12 -1.06 -0.91
N THR A 61 -3.08 -1.44 -0.10
CA THR A 61 -3.83 -2.67 -0.39
C THR A 61 -5.31 -2.54 -0.10
N ASP A 62 -6.11 -3.16 -0.95
CA ASP A 62 -7.50 -3.36 -0.65
C ASP A 62 -7.57 -4.40 0.47
N ILE A 63 -8.68 -4.45 1.17
CA ILE A 63 -8.86 -5.43 2.24
C ILE A 63 -9.43 -6.72 1.70
N VAL A 64 -10.48 -6.64 0.90
CA VAL A 64 -11.14 -7.85 0.40
C VAL A 64 -10.55 -8.25 -0.93
N MET A 65 -9.79 -9.35 -0.93
CA MET A 65 -9.15 -9.86 -2.13
C MET A 65 -9.12 -11.38 -2.07
N PRO A 66 -9.03 -12.04 -3.22
CA PRO A 66 -8.94 -13.50 -3.22
C PRO A 66 -7.59 -13.97 -2.67
N GLU A 67 -7.57 -15.19 -2.22
CA GLU A 67 -6.39 -15.89 -1.71
C GLU A 67 -5.88 -15.34 -0.39
N MET A 68 -5.31 -14.18 -0.37
CA MET A 68 -4.83 -13.57 0.87
C MET A 68 -5.42 -12.17 0.91
N ASP A 69 -6.26 -11.88 1.89
CA ASP A 69 -6.87 -10.56 1.99
C ASP A 69 -5.86 -9.53 2.48
N GLY A 70 -6.26 -8.26 2.42
CA GLY A 70 -5.34 -7.18 2.74
C GLY A 70 -4.92 -7.13 4.20
N ILE A 71 -5.77 -7.59 5.12
CA ILE A 71 -5.41 -7.59 6.54
C ILE A 71 -4.30 -8.61 6.79
N GLU A 72 -4.45 -9.80 6.22
CA GLU A 72 -3.43 -10.82 6.36
C GLU A 72 -2.15 -10.39 5.69
N LEU A 73 -2.26 -9.81 4.49
CA LEU A 73 -1.09 -9.31 3.78
C LEU A 73 -0.35 -8.27 4.61
N ALA A 74 -1.08 -7.34 5.19
CA ALA A 74 -0.46 -6.28 6.00
C ALA A 74 0.23 -6.85 7.22
N ARG A 75 -0.39 -7.84 7.86
CA ARG A 75 0.20 -8.44 9.05
C ARG A 75 1.52 -9.13 8.69
N LYS A 76 1.52 -9.91 7.62
CA LYS A 76 2.73 -10.61 7.19
C LYS A 76 3.79 -9.64 6.72
N ALA A 77 3.39 -8.59 6.03
CA ALA A 77 4.32 -7.58 5.55
C ALA A 77 4.98 -6.86 6.72
N SER A 78 4.21 -6.55 7.75
CA SER A 78 4.76 -5.88 8.93
C SER A 78 5.77 -6.76 9.68
N GLU A 79 5.55 -8.06 9.66
CA GLU A 79 6.50 -8.98 10.27
C GLU A 79 7.79 -9.03 9.46
N LEU A 80 7.65 -8.95 8.14
CA LEU A 80 8.79 -9.01 7.26
C LEU A 80 9.60 -7.71 7.33
N ASP A 81 8.92 -6.59 7.38
CA ASP A 81 9.57 -5.27 7.39
C ASP A 81 8.78 -4.35 8.31
N PRO A 82 9.19 -4.21 9.56
CA PRO A 82 8.44 -3.38 10.52
C PRO A 82 8.40 -1.90 10.15
N GLU A 83 9.26 -1.46 9.25
CA GLU A 83 9.26 -0.06 8.87
C GLU A 83 8.41 0.24 7.65
N LEU A 84 7.88 -0.79 7.02
CA LEU A 84 7.02 -0.59 5.88
C LEU A 84 5.75 0.12 6.32
N LYS A 85 5.39 1.19 5.60
CA LYS A 85 4.15 1.89 5.90
C LYS A 85 3.01 1.20 5.18
N ILE A 86 1.84 1.22 5.78
CA ILE A 86 0.70 0.49 5.25
C ILE A 86 -0.52 1.39 5.18
N MET A 87 -1.19 1.36 4.03
CA MET A 87 -2.45 2.05 3.86
C MET A 87 -3.46 1.09 3.26
N PHE A 88 -4.63 1.00 3.86
CA PHE A 88 -5.72 0.22 3.33
C PHE A 88 -6.67 1.11 2.53
N ILE A 89 -7.15 0.59 1.39
CA ILE A 89 -8.24 1.23 0.66
C ILE A 89 -9.36 0.23 0.65
N THR A 90 -10.55 0.63 1.06
CA THR A 90 -11.62 -0.33 1.19
C THR A 90 -12.99 0.31 1.19
N GLY A 91 -13.98 -0.43 0.69
CA GLY A 91 -15.37 -0.05 0.85
C GLY A 91 -15.94 -0.60 2.14
N PHE A 92 -15.13 -1.31 2.92
CA PHE A 92 -15.56 -1.97 4.15
C PHE A 92 -14.79 -1.46 5.34
N ALA A 93 -14.88 -0.15 5.58
CA ALA A 93 -14.11 0.46 6.65
C ALA A 93 -14.39 -0.14 8.02
N ALA A 94 -15.62 -0.58 8.24
CA ALA A 94 -15.97 -1.17 9.52
C ALA A 94 -15.18 -2.45 9.78
N VAL A 95 -14.91 -3.21 8.72
CA VAL A 95 -14.12 -4.43 8.85
C VAL A 95 -12.70 -4.09 9.26
N ALA A 96 -12.14 -3.07 8.63
CA ALA A 96 -10.79 -2.66 8.96
C ALA A 96 -10.68 -2.18 10.40
N LEU A 97 -11.68 -1.44 10.86
CA LEU A 97 -11.66 -0.93 12.22
C LEU A 97 -11.75 -2.06 13.24
N ASN A 98 -12.49 -3.11 12.91
CA ASN A 98 -12.63 -4.23 13.81
C ASN A 98 -11.41 -5.12 13.82
N SER A 99 -10.48 -4.91 12.91
CA SER A 99 -9.28 -5.72 12.82
C SER A 99 -8.06 -4.96 13.30
N GLU A 100 -8.27 -3.95 14.10
CA GLU A 100 -7.18 -3.09 14.53
C GLU A 100 -6.02 -3.82 15.18
N GLU A 101 -6.27 -4.97 15.77
CA GLU A 101 -5.19 -5.68 16.40
C GLU A 101 -4.37 -6.49 15.45
N SER A 102 -4.85 -6.74 14.27
CA SER A 102 -4.22 -7.71 13.40
C SER A 102 -3.18 -7.13 12.48
N ALA A 103 -3.24 -5.88 12.20
CA ALA A 103 -2.34 -5.28 11.23
C ALA A 103 -1.46 -4.28 11.93
N ALA A 104 -0.73 -3.52 11.18
CA ALA A 104 0.09 -2.50 11.76
C ALA A 104 -0.80 -1.46 12.41
N ARG A 105 -0.50 -1.13 13.64
CA ARG A 105 -1.29 -0.15 14.35
C ARG A 105 -1.26 1.19 13.69
N ASP A 106 -0.19 1.48 12.97
CA ASP A 106 -0.05 2.77 12.33
C ASP A 106 -0.63 2.79 10.93
N ALA A 107 -1.29 1.72 10.52
CA ALA A 107 -1.87 1.67 9.19
C ALA A 107 -2.96 2.73 9.05
N LYS A 108 -3.02 3.30 7.86
CA LYS A 108 -4.02 4.29 7.53
C LYS A 108 -5.13 3.62 6.74
N ILE A 109 -6.33 4.11 6.86
CA ILE A 109 -7.46 3.55 6.14
C ILE A 109 -8.12 4.64 5.33
N LEU A 110 -8.31 4.40 4.04
CA LEU A 110 -9.00 5.32 3.16
C LEU A 110 -10.21 4.61 2.59
N SER A 111 -11.40 5.12 2.86
CA SER A 111 -12.63 4.48 2.45
C SER A 111 -12.99 4.84 1.02
N LYS A 112 -13.48 3.85 0.28
CA LYS A 112 -14.03 4.09 -1.04
C LYS A 112 -15.45 4.62 -0.90
N PRO A 113 -15.90 5.49 -1.74
CA PRO A 113 -15.13 6.13 -2.82
C PRO A 113 -14.29 7.28 -2.28
N PHE A 114 -13.19 7.55 -2.98
CA PHE A 114 -12.31 8.64 -2.59
C PHE A 114 -11.84 9.38 -3.83
N HIS A 115 -11.33 10.58 -3.62
CA HIS A 115 -10.73 11.32 -4.72
C HIS A 115 -9.25 10.97 -4.78
N LEU A 116 -8.71 10.86 -6.00
CA LEU A 116 -7.30 10.56 -6.15
C LEU A 116 -6.41 11.59 -5.47
N ARG A 117 -6.85 12.84 -5.49
CA ARG A 117 -6.10 13.89 -4.83
C ARG A 117 -5.95 13.59 -3.33
N ASP A 118 -7.01 13.09 -2.71
CA ASP A 118 -6.96 12.79 -1.29
C ASP A 118 -6.06 11.60 -1.01
N LEU A 119 -6.07 10.60 -1.89
CA LEU A 119 -5.21 9.45 -1.76
C LEU A 119 -3.75 9.88 -1.84
N VAL A 120 -3.40 10.66 -2.85
CA VAL A 120 -2.02 11.10 -3.03
C VAL A 120 -1.57 11.96 -1.86
N ALA A 121 -2.45 12.84 -1.37
CA ALA A 121 -2.11 13.68 -0.24
C ALA A 121 -1.84 12.86 1.02
N GLU A 122 -2.65 11.83 1.26
CA GLU A 122 -2.43 10.98 2.42
C GLU A 122 -1.12 10.21 2.31
N ILE A 123 -0.82 9.71 1.12
CA ILE A 123 0.44 8.99 0.92
C ILE A 123 1.62 9.91 1.14
N GLU A 124 1.55 11.13 0.61
CA GLU A 124 2.62 12.09 0.80
C GLU A 124 2.84 12.39 2.28
N ARG A 125 1.73 12.50 3.01
CA ARG A 125 1.83 12.78 4.44
C ARG A 125 2.46 11.62 5.18
N MET A 126 2.08 10.39 4.84
CA MET A 126 2.65 9.22 5.48
C MET A 126 4.12 9.07 5.21
N LEU A 127 4.53 9.34 3.98
CA LEU A 127 5.93 9.13 3.59
C LEU A 127 6.84 10.27 4.01
N ALA A 128 6.25 11.40 4.34
CA ALA A 128 7.05 12.54 4.82
C ALA A 128 7.35 12.43 6.31
N ALA A 129 6.60 11.61 7.02
CA ALA A 129 6.74 11.55 8.49
C ALA A 129 7.98 10.79 8.98
#